data_72554998991b90214f451101dfa5ec8d
#
_entry.id   72554998991b90214f451101dfa5ec8d
#
_cell.length_a   1.000
_cell.length_b   1.000
_cell.length_c   1.000
_cell.angle_alpha   90.00
_cell.angle_beta   90.00
_cell.angle_gamma   90.00
#
_symmetry.space_group_name_H-M   'P 1'
#
loop_
_entity.id
_entity.type
_entity.pdbx_description
1 polymer ?
#
loop_
_entity_poly.entity_id
_entity_poly.type
_entity_poly.pdbx_seq_one_letter_code
_entity_poly.pdbx_strand_id
1 'polypeptide(L)'
;MKCIDELSAGELKGKRVLVRSDFNVPMGADGEVADIFRLKRGWETIQYLSKQGARVIVASHIGRAPEESIEPVARALKKLGAIIYIPDIVGPAAKGAVAAMQDGDIVLLQNLRRDPREKKNDESFARELASLADIYVNDAFAVAHREDASIVGVPKLLPSYAGFLMRDEVAQLTEALHPPRPSLAIVGGAKFETKDPIIRSFLEVYDHVCVVGAIANDCLKGKGFPVGRSRVSEHAPAREVCENPHLIIPTDVTAERSDKQAFVKKPQDILPDDKIVDIGPDTVATLAPYIAEAKFVTWNGPTGIFEEGYISYTSAIAELIAKRVEKGGLHCVIGGGDTISALKESGIPEEKLGFFSTGGGAMLEFLLKGNLPGISALG
;
A
#
# COMPACT_ATOMS: atom_id res chain seq x y z
N MET A 1 -9.89 8.12 16.55
CA MET A 1 -9.59 8.91 15.32
C MET A 1 -10.90 9.40 14.73
N LYS A 2 -11.09 10.72 14.63
CA LYS A 2 -12.27 11.35 14.02
C LYS A 2 -12.08 11.47 12.52
N CYS A 3 -13.16 11.29 11.73
CA CYS A 3 -13.12 11.48 10.29
C CYS A 3 -13.70 12.84 9.90
N ILE A 4 -13.29 13.37 8.75
CA ILE A 4 -13.65 14.71 8.28
C ILE A 4 -15.16 14.84 7.99
N ASP A 5 -15.86 13.76 7.70
CA ASP A 5 -17.32 13.73 7.49
C ASP A 5 -18.14 13.86 8.78
N GLU A 6 -17.49 13.85 9.95
CA GLU A 6 -18.14 14.20 11.22
C GLU A 6 -18.38 15.72 11.35
N LEU A 7 -17.71 16.54 10.54
CA LEU A 7 -17.94 17.97 10.46
C LEU A 7 -19.09 18.29 9.49
N SER A 8 -19.99 19.15 9.94
CA SER A 8 -21.06 19.66 9.08
C SER A 8 -20.54 20.59 7.99
N ALA A 9 -21.31 20.78 6.92
CA ALA A 9 -21.00 21.73 5.87
C ALA A 9 -20.78 23.17 6.40
N GLY A 10 -21.53 23.58 7.46
CA GLY A 10 -21.37 24.88 8.08
C GLY A 10 -20.03 25.07 8.80
N GLU A 11 -19.46 23.99 9.35
CA GLU A 11 -18.16 23.99 10.00
C GLU A 11 -17.00 24.00 8.98
N LEU A 12 -17.24 23.50 7.75
CA LEU A 12 -16.23 23.42 6.68
C LEU A 12 -16.23 24.64 5.76
N LYS A 13 -17.41 25.24 5.51
CA LYS A 13 -17.54 26.37 4.58
C LYS A 13 -16.64 27.55 4.96
N GLY A 14 -15.84 28.00 3.99
CA GLY A 14 -14.90 29.13 4.14
C GLY A 14 -13.66 28.79 4.98
N LYS A 15 -13.56 27.59 5.57
CA LYS A 15 -12.37 27.17 6.30
C LYS A 15 -11.24 26.76 5.35
N ARG A 16 -10.02 27.11 5.71
CA ARG A 16 -8.82 26.64 5.04
C ARG A 16 -8.50 25.26 5.62
N VAL A 17 -8.52 24.23 4.78
CA VAL A 17 -8.28 22.84 5.19
C VAL A 17 -7.00 22.36 4.53
N LEU A 18 -5.97 22.08 5.33
CA LEU A 18 -4.72 21.48 4.88
C LEU A 18 -4.90 19.96 4.82
N VAL A 19 -4.92 19.40 3.61
CA VAL A 19 -5.03 17.96 3.37
C VAL A 19 -3.66 17.38 3.05
N ARG A 20 -3.15 16.52 3.91
CA ARG A 20 -1.94 15.74 3.64
C ARG A 20 -2.32 14.48 2.87
N SER A 21 -2.03 14.46 1.57
CA SER A 21 -2.32 13.32 0.68
C SER A 21 -1.02 12.60 0.28
N ASP A 22 -1.10 11.31 -0.08
CA ASP A 22 0.04 10.59 -0.65
C ASP A 22 -0.08 10.47 -2.17
N PHE A 23 0.56 11.38 -2.87
CA PHE A 23 0.66 11.43 -4.32
C PHE A 23 2.05 11.02 -4.82
N ASN A 24 2.75 10.20 -4.04
CA ASN A 24 4.00 9.58 -4.46
C ASN A 24 3.71 8.41 -5.42
N VAL A 25 3.57 8.75 -6.69
CA VAL A 25 3.19 7.84 -7.78
C VAL A 25 4.37 7.54 -8.69
N PRO A 26 4.37 6.40 -9.42
CA PRO A 26 5.36 6.12 -10.44
C PRO A 26 5.32 7.17 -11.56
N MET A 27 6.51 7.55 -12.03
CA MET A 27 6.70 8.45 -13.15
C MET A 27 7.12 7.68 -14.39
N GLY A 28 6.52 8.00 -15.53
CA GLY A 28 6.92 7.47 -16.83
C GLY A 28 8.25 8.05 -17.31
N ALA A 29 8.79 7.45 -18.36
CA ALA A 29 10.02 7.94 -19.01
C ALA A 29 9.85 9.33 -19.65
N ASP A 30 8.61 9.73 -19.92
CA ASP A 30 8.22 11.05 -20.43
C ASP A 30 8.11 12.11 -19.32
N GLY A 31 8.35 11.75 -18.07
CA GLY A 31 8.22 12.63 -16.91
C GLY A 31 6.77 12.91 -16.48
N GLU A 32 5.80 12.18 -17.02
CA GLU A 32 4.39 12.25 -16.61
C GLU A 32 4.05 11.11 -15.62
N VAL A 33 2.89 11.24 -14.97
CA VAL A 33 2.38 10.23 -14.03
C VAL A 33 2.00 8.95 -14.79
N ALA A 34 2.64 7.83 -14.45
CA ALA A 34 2.39 6.53 -15.09
C ALA A 34 1.17 5.80 -14.50
N ASP A 35 0.85 6.02 -13.23
CA ASP A 35 -0.28 5.39 -12.54
C ASP A 35 -1.04 6.39 -11.68
N ILE A 36 -2.34 6.53 -11.94
CA ILE A 36 -3.22 7.48 -11.25
C ILE A 36 -4.02 6.87 -10.09
N PHE A 37 -3.77 5.60 -9.73
CA PHE A 37 -4.54 4.91 -8.68
C PHE A 37 -4.57 5.70 -7.36
N ARG A 38 -3.39 6.07 -6.84
CA ARG A 38 -3.30 6.87 -5.60
C ARG A 38 -3.92 8.26 -5.74
N LEU A 39 -3.81 8.86 -6.93
CA LEU A 39 -4.42 10.17 -7.18
C LEU A 39 -5.94 10.10 -7.06
N LYS A 40 -6.56 9.08 -7.67
CA LYS A 40 -8.01 8.87 -7.58
C LYS A 40 -8.47 8.64 -6.14
N ARG A 41 -7.76 7.78 -5.40
CA ARG A 41 -8.09 7.47 -4.00
C ARG A 41 -8.01 8.70 -3.09
N GLY A 42 -6.95 9.51 -3.19
CA GLY A 42 -6.82 10.74 -2.40
C GLY A 42 -7.71 11.89 -2.89
N TRP A 43 -8.19 11.83 -4.14
CA TRP A 43 -9.07 12.88 -4.70
C TRP A 43 -10.46 12.91 -4.06
N GLU A 44 -10.95 11.81 -3.56
CA GLU A 44 -12.28 11.70 -2.94
C GLU A 44 -12.43 12.66 -1.75
N THR A 45 -11.48 12.67 -0.83
CA THR A 45 -11.43 13.60 0.32
C THR A 45 -11.34 15.05 -0.12
N ILE A 46 -10.46 15.35 -1.09
CA ILE A 46 -10.26 16.70 -1.62
C ILE A 46 -11.55 17.23 -2.27
N GLN A 47 -12.18 16.40 -3.10
CA GLN A 47 -13.42 16.76 -3.78
C GLN A 47 -14.58 16.97 -2.80
N TYR A 48 -14.69 16.10 -1.79
CA TYR A 48 -15.70 16.25 -0.73
C TYR A 48 -15.56 17.61 -0.04
N LEU A 49 -14.37 17.96 0.44
CA LEU A 49 -14.10 19.20 1.13
C LEU A 49 -14.41 20.44 0.25
N SER A 50 -13.97 20.42 -1.00
CA SER A 50 -14.26 21.47 -1.97
C SER A 50 -15.77 21.66 -2.19
N LYS A 51 -16.52 20.56 -2.34
CA LYS A 51 -18.00 20.60 -2.47
C LYS A 51 -18.71 21.12 -1.21
N GLN A 52 -18.11 20.96 -0.02
CA GLN A 52 -18.62 21.55 1.23
C GLN A 52 -18.25 23.05 1.36
N GLY A 53 -17.59 23.65 0.36
CA GLY A 53 -17.18 25.05 0.37
C GLY A 53 -15.91 25.32 1.20
N ALA A 54 -15.14 24.32 1.55
CA ALA A 54 -13.82 24.50 2.16
C ALA A 54 -12.81 25.02 1.11
N ARG A 55 -11.82 25.78 1.55
CA ARG A 55 -10.64 26.20 0.77
C ARG A 55 -9.55 25.16 0.98
N VAL A 56 -9.37 24.27 0.00
CA VAL A 56 -8.57 23.04 0.17
C VAL A 56 -7.12 23.30 -0.22
N ILE A 57 -6.21 23.10 0.73
CA ILE A 57 -4.77 23.24 0.54
C ILE A 57 -4.19 21.82 0.57
N VAL A 58 -3.78 21.30 -0.58
CA VAL A 58 -3.23 19.97 -0.71
C VAL A 58 -1.72 20.02 -0.53
N ALA A 59 -1.22 19.21 0.41
CA ALA A 59 0.21 19.02 0.65
C ALA A 59 0.57 17.55 0.43
N SER A 60 1.56 17.29 -0.39
CA SER A 60 2.04 15.94 -0.66
C SER A 60 3.53 15.92 -0.95
N HIS A 61 4.07 14.71 -1.10
CA HIS A 61 5.44 14.52 -1.56
C HIS A 61 5.47 13.66 -2.82
N ILE A 62 6.56 13.76 -3.57
CA ILE A 62 6.88 12.87 -4.67
C ILE A 62 8.38 12.55 -4.65
N GLY A 63 8.72 11.32 -5.06
CA GLY A 63 10.09 10.87 -5.20
C GLY A 63 10.87 10.77 -3.88
N ARG A 64 12.19 10.76 -4.01
CA ARG A 64 13.13 10.68 -2.88
C ARG A 64 14.07 11.88 -2.79
N ALA A 65 14.35 12.49 -3.95
CA ALA A 65 15.27 13.59 -4.10
C ALA A 65 14.58 14.95 -3.85
N PRO A 66 15.24 15.90 -3.20
CA PRO A 66 14.63 17.19 -2.88
C PRO A 66 14.37 18.07 -4.11
N GLU A 67 15.06 17.84 -5.23
CA GLU A 67 14.88 18.57 -6.49
C GLU A 67 13.62 18.14 -7.26
N GLU A 68 13.02 16.98 -6.93
CA GLU A 68 11.84 16.48 -7.63
C GLU A 68 10.62 17.40 -7.42
N SER A 69 9.96 17.75 -8.53
CA SER A 69 8.78 18.62 -8.54
C SER A 69 7.49 17.80 -8.53
N ILE A 70 6.48 18.27 -7.79
CA ILE A 70 5.13 17.69 -7.81
C ILE A 70 4.27 18.22 -8.97
N GLU A 71 4.81 19.08 -9.82
CA GLU A 71 4.07 19.69 -10.93
C GLU A 71 3.45 18.68 -11.92
N PRO A 72 4.13 17.54 -12.28
CA PRO A 72 3.48 16.51 -13.11
C PRO A 72 2.23 15.91 -12.45
N VAL A 73 2.26 15.76 -11.12
CA VAL A 73 1.07 15.34 -10.35
C VAL A 73 -0.04 16.37 -10.45
N ALA A 74 0.29 17.67 -10.38
CA ALA A 74 -0.70 18.73 -10.58
C ALA A 74 -1.36 18.65 -11.96
N ARG A 75 -0.57 18.37 -13.02
CA ARG A 75 -1.12 18.16 -14.37
C ARG A 75 -2.06 16.96 -14.45
N ALA A 76 -1.70 15.87 -13.78
CA ALA A 76 -2.54 14.67 -13.73
C ALA A 76 -3.84 14.92 -12.94
N LEU A 77 -3.76 15.61 -11.79
CA LEU A 77 -4.93 15.95 -10.95
C LEU A 77 -5.91 16.89 -11.67
N LYS A 78 -5.44 17.79 -12.56
CA LYS A 78 -6.32 18.63 -13.38
C LYS A 78 -7.29 17.86 -14.25
N LYS A 79 -6.99 16.58 -14.56
CA LYS A 79 -7.92 15.68 -15.28
C LYS A 79 -9.06 15.17 -14.38
N LEU A 80 -8.89 15.25 -13.05
CA LEU A 80 -9.91 14.87 -12.06
C LEU A 80 -10.76 16.06 -11.62
N GLY A 81 -10.20 17.27 -11.62
CA GLY A 81 -10.92 18.50 -11.29
C GLY A 81 -10.04 19.74 -11.29
N ALA A 82 -10.67 20.89 -11.01
CA ALA A 82 -9.97 22.18 -10.97
C ALA A 82 -9.01 22.22 -9.78
N ILE A 83 -7.72 22.44 -10.05
CA ILE A 83 -6.66 22.56 -9.03
C ILE A 83 -5.60 23.56 -9.52
N ILE A 84 -5.15 24.42 -8.62
CA ILE A 84 -4.10 25.41 -8.90
C ILE A 84 -2.80 24.92 -8.26
N TYR A 85 -1.77 24.74 -9.06
CA TYR A 85 -0.43 24.41 -8.58
C TYR A 85 0.32 25.64 -8.12
N ILE A 86 0.93 25.56 -6.94
CA ILE A 86 1.74 26.62 -6.34
C ILE A 86 3.19 26.11 -6.24
N PRO A 87 4.18 26.75 -6.91
CA PRO A 87 5.57 26.31 -6.91
C PRO A 87 6.32 26.67 -5.60
N ASP A 88 5.60 26.67 -4.49
CA ASP A 88 6.07 27.05 -3.15
C ASP A 88 5.39 26.19 -2.09
N ILE A 89 6.01 26.03 -0.91
CA ILE A 89 5.45 25.21 0.19
C ILE A 89 4.85 26.11 1.27
N VAL A 90 5.67 26.99 1.87
CA VAL A 90 5.27 27.87 3.00
C VAL A 90 5.75 29.31 2.84
N GLY A 91 6.34 29.64 1.71
CA GLY A 91 6.88 30.96 1.41
C GLY A 91 5.80 31.98 1.00
N PRO A 92 6.23 33.14 0.47
CA PRO A 92 5.33 34.24 0.11
C PRO A 92 4.31 33.85 -0.97
N ALA A 93 4.69 33.01 -1.97
CA ALA A 93 3.79 32.59 -3.03
C ALA A 93 2.68 31.68 -2.50
N ALA A 94 3.00 30.73 -1.61
CA ALA A 94 2.01 29.89 -0.97
C ALA A 94 1.05 30.71 -0.09
N LYS A 95 1.57 31.60 0.74
CA LYS A 95 0.76 32.47 1.62
C LYS A 95 -0.18 33.38 0.80
N GLY A 96 0.34 33.98 -0.28
CA GLY A 96 -0.45 34.82 -1.16
C GLY A 96 -1.56 34.09 -1.88
N ALA A 97 -1.25 32.91 -2.41
CA ALA A 97 -2.24 32.05 -3.07
C ALA A 97 -3.35 31.59 -2.10
N VAL A 98 -2.99 31.15 -0.89
CA VAL A 98 -3.94 30.74 0.15
C VAL A 98 -4.84 31.90 0.59
N ALA A 99 -4.28 33.10 0.73
CA ALA A 99 -5.06 34.29 1.09
C ALA A 99 -6.08 34.69 0.01
N ALA A 100 -5.79 34.39 -1.26
CA ALA A 100 -6.65 34.74 -2.40
C ALA A 100 -7.74 33.68 -2.69
N MET A 101 -7.71 32.49 -2.04
CA MET A 101 -8.68 31.42 -2.27
C MET A 101 -10.11 31.83 -1.99
N GLN A 102 -11.01 31.34 -2.84
CA GLN A 102 -12.46 31.44 -2.66
C GLN A 102 -12.98 30.09 -2.12
N ASP A 103 -14.21 30.08 -1.61
CA ASP A 103 -14.85 28.87 -1.13
C ASP A 103 -14.98 27.83 -2.26
N GLY A 104 -14.50 26.61 -2.00
CA GLY A 104 -14.44 25.53 -2.97
C GLY A 104 -13.15 25.44 -3.78
N ASP A 105 -12.26 26.42 -3.69
CA ASP A 105 -10.97 26.36 -4.38
C ASP A 105 -10.07 25.26 -3.84
N ILE A 106 -9.25 24.70 -4.74
CA ILE A 106 -8.24 23.70 -4.43
C ILE A 106 -6.89 24.18 -4.91
N VAL A 107 -5.90 24.24 -4.02
CA VAL A 107 -4.49 24.50 -4.37
C VAL A 107 -3.63 23.30 -4.03
N LEU A 108 -2.60 23.00 -4.83
CA LEU A 108 -1.56 22.03 -4.53
C LEU A 108 -0.25 22.75 -4.29
N LEU A 109 0.33 22.58 -3.12
CA LEU A 109 1.65 23.10 -2.77
C LEU A 109 2.76 22.29 -3.46
N GLN A 110 3.96 22.85 -3.54
CA GLN A 110 5.15 22.16 -4.04
C GLN A 110 5.50 20.96 -3.14
N ASN A 111 6.27 20.03 -3.69
CA ASN A 111 6.78 18.83 -3.04
C ASN A 111 7.37 19.12 -1.64
N LEU A 112 6.73 18.59 -0.59
CA LEU A 112 7.16 18.81 0.79
C LEU A 112 8.62 18.38 1.05
N ARG A 113 9.13 17.39 0.30
CA ARG A 113 10.51 16.89 0.45
C ARG A 113 11.58 17.85 -0.04
N ARG A 114 11.20 18.91 -0.72
CA ARG A 114 12.13 20.00 -1.07
C ARG A 114 12.59 20.78 0.16
N ASP A 115 11.81 20.77 1.24
CA ASP A 115 12.24 21.30 2.52
C ASP A 115 12.82 20.17 3.40
N PRO A 116 14.11 20.20 3.73
CA PRO A 116 14.75 19.14 4.52
C PRO A 116 14.19 19.04 5.95
N ARG A 117 13.49 20.05 6.43
CA ARG A 117 12.85 20.11 7.75
C ARG A 117 11.65 19.15 7.84
N GLU A 118 11.03 18.79 6.70
CA GLU A 118 9.92 17.83 6.64
C GLU A 118 10.31 16.50 7.29
N LYS A 119 11.38 15.86 6.79
CA LYS A 119 11.84 14.55 7.29
C LYS A 119 12.43 14.59 8.72
N LYS A 120 12.76 15.78 9.21
CA LYS A 120 13.33 15.96 10.56
C LYS A 120 12.25 16.20 11.61
N ASN A 121 10.98 16.23 11.21
CA ASN A 121 9.87 16.61 12.07
C ASN A 121 10.14 17.97 12.76
N ASP A 122 10.62 18.93 11.98
CA ASP A 122 11.03 20.24 12.49
C ASP A 122 9.81 21.05 12.90
N GLU A 123 9.81 21.54 14.13
CA GLU A 123 8.68 22.26 14.71
C GLU A 123 8.40 23.59 14.00
N SER A 124 9.45 24.29 13.54
CA SER A 124 9.28 25.55 12.81
C SER A 124 8.55 25.33 11.48
N PHE A 125 8.92 24.28 10.76
CA PHE A 125 8.26 23.93 9.52
C PHE A 125 6.81 23.46 9.74
N ALA A 126 6.55 22.67 10.77
CA ALA A 126 5.19 22.30 11.16
C ALA A 126 4.32 23.54 11.48
N ARG A 127 4.86 24.54 12.19
CA ARG A 127 4.17 25.81 12.47
C ARG A 127 3.91 26.63 11.20
N GLU A 128 4.86 26.67 10.29
CA GLU A 128 4.69 27.37 9.00
C GLU A 128 3.59 26.72 8.16
N LEU A 129 3.55 25.37 8.05
CA LEU A 129 2.47 24.64 7.39
C LEU A 129 1.13 24.87 8.08
N ALA A 130 1.08 24.76 9.41
CA ALA A 130 -0.15 24.98 10.18
C ALA A 130 -0.71 26.40 10.02
N SER A 131 0.15 27.40 9.84
CA SER A 131 -0.28 28.79 9.64
C SER A 131 -1.11 29.03 8.37
N LEU A 132 -1.02 28.12 7.40
CA LEU A 132 -1.79 28.20 6.15
C LEU A 132 -3.25 27.77 6.32
N ALA A 133 -3.61 27.07 7.40
CA ALA A 133 -4.91 26.41 7.52
C ALA A 133 -5.56 26.62 8.89
N ASP A 134 -6.85 26.28 8.95
CA ASP A 134 -7.67 26.30 10.16
C ASP A 134 -7.96 24.88 10.66
N ILE A 135 -7.92 23.89 9.76
CA ILE A 135 -8.18 22.48 10.01
C ILE A 135 -7.11 21.67 9.25
N TYR A 136 -6.69 20.54 9.86
CA TYR A 136 -5.80 19.59 9.22
C TYR A 136 -6.51 18.26 8.94
N VAL A 137 -6.23 17.67 7.77
CA VAL A 137 -6.72 16.33 7.40
C VAL A 137 -5.54 15.46 6.99
N ASN A 138 -5.34 14.34 7.66
CA ASN A 138 -4.41 13.31 7.22
C ASN A 138 -5.12 12.28 6.36
N ASP A 139 -4.74 12.22 5.09
CA ASP A 139 -5.26 11.26 4.09
C ASP A 139 -4.12 10.49 3.42
N ALA A 140 -2.99 10.38 4.11
CA ALA A 140 -1.74 9.82 3.57
C ALA A 140 -1.32 8.55 4.33
N PHE A 141 -2.17 7.51 4.32
CA PHE A 141 -1.90 6.26 5.04
C PHE A 141 -0.55 5.63 4.68
N ALA A 142 -0.17 5.64 3.39
CA ALA A 142 1.08 5.03 2.93
C ALA A 142 2.37 5.60 3.58
N VAL A 143 2.29 6.78 4.20
CA VAL A 143 3.39 7.40 4.95
C VAL A 143 3.07 7.64 6.42
N ALA A 144 1.94 7.15 6.92
CA ALA A 144 1.53 7.33 8.32
C ALA A 144 2.49 6.65 9.33
N HIS A 145 3.35 5.73 8.87
CA HIS A 145 4.41 5.11 9.65
C HIS A 145 5.63 6.02 9.90
N ARG A 146 5.68 7.21 9.26
CA ARG A 146 6.79 8.16 9.40
C ARG A 146 6.45 9.26 10.37
N GLU A 147 7.49 9.78 11.02
CA GLU A 147 7.38 10.94 11.89
C GLU A 147 7.74 12.24 11.16
N ASP A 148 7.30 12.40 9.91
CA ASP A 148 7.52 13.63 9.13
C ASP A 148 6.72 14.80 9.74
N ALA A 149 7.21 16.05 9.60
CA ALA A 149 6.58 17.24 10.19
C ALA A 149 5.11 17.41 9.75
N SER A 150 4.82 17.15 8.47
CA SER A 150 3.46 17.20 7.95
C SER A 150 2.56 16.08 8.47
N ILE A 151 3.11 14.97 9.00
CA ILE A 151 2.36 13.79 9.46
C ILE A 151 2.08 13.85 10.96
N VAL A 152 3.08 14.19 11.78
CA VAL A 152 2.95 14.17 13.24
C VAL A 152 3.13 15.52 13.91
N GLY A 153 3.75 16.50 13.23
CA GLY A 153 3.99 17.84 13.75
C GLY A 153 2.75 18.75 13.62
N VAL A 154 2.20 18.86 12.42
CA VAL A 154 1.02 19.70 12.12
C VAL A 154 -0.22 19.32 12.94
N PRO A 155 -0.56 18.02 13.14
CA PRO A 155 -1.72 17.63 13.93
C PRO A 155 -1.72 18.14 15.38
N LYS A 156 -0.54 18.41 15.95
CA LYS A 156 -0.41 18.97 17.29
C LYS A 156 -0.82 20.44 17.40
N LEU A 157 -0.95 21.12 16.25
CA LEU A 157 -1.14 22.56 16.15
C LEU A 157 -2.54 22.96 15.66
N LEU A 158 -3.28 22.02 15.06
CA LEU A 158 -4.58 22.27 14.46
C LEU A 158 -5.62 21.20 14.86
N PRO A 159 -6.91 21.53 14.89
CA PRO A 159 -7.96 20.51 14.88
C PRO A 159 -7.74 19.53 13.71
N SER A 160 -7.64 18.22 14.02
CA SER A 160 -7.12 17.22 13.10
C SER A 160 -8.09 16.06 12.91
N TYR A 161 -8.24 15.63 11.64
CA TYR A 161 -9.18 14.60 11.23
C TYR A 161 -8.52 13.65 10.24
N ALA A 162 -9.05 12.43 10.15
CA ALA A 162 -8.74 11.52 9.06
C ALA A 162 -9.51 11.90 7.80
N GLY A 163 -8.89 11.77 6.63
CA GLY A 163 -9.60 11.72 5.36
C GLY A 163 -10.22 10.34 5.10
N PHE A 164 -10.97 10.22 4.02
CA PHE A 164 -11.66 8.96 3.68
C PHE A 164 -10.71 7.81 3.40
N LEU A 165 -9.61 8.07 2.67
CA LEU A 165 -8.59 7.05 2.40
C LEU A 165 -7.98 6.53 3.71
N MET A 166 -7.58 7.43 4.62
CA MET A 166 -7.03 7.05 5.92
C MET A 166 -8.02 6.24 6.75
N ARG A 167 -9.30 6.68 6.81
CA ARG A 167 -10.38 5.95 7.51
C ARG A 167 -10.54 4.55 6.97
N ASP A 168 -10.66 4.42 5.65
CA ASP A 168 -10.92 3.14 4.99
C ASP A 168 -9.73 2.17 5.17
N GLU A 169 -8.50 2.65 5.01
CA GLU A 169 -7.29 1.86 5.26
C GLU A 169 -7.24 1.33 6.70
N VAL A 170 -7.48 2.21 7.68
CA VAL A 170 -7.48 1.80 9.10
C VAL A 170 -8.60 0.80 9.40
N ALA A 171 -9.80 1.01 8.86
CA ALA A 171 -10.92 0.11 9.06
C ALA A 171 -10.64 -1.30 8.50
N GLN A 172 -10.19 -1.36 7.24
CA GLN A 172 -9.90 -2.62 6.54
C GLN A 172 -8.73 -3.38 7.18
N LEU A 173 -7.69 -2.68 7.58
CA LEU A 173 -6.52 -3.30 8.21
C LEU A 173 -6.76 -3.66 9.68
N THR A 174 -7.66 -2.97 10.37
CA THR A 174 -8.08 -3.38 11.73
C THR A 174 -8.81 -4.72 11.68
N GLU A 175 -9.63 -4.97 10.66
CA GLU A 175 -10.25 -6.28 10.46
C GLU A 175 -9.18 -7.36 10.14
N ALA A 176 -8.15 -7.00 9.38
CA ALA A 176 -7.05 -7.92 9.08
C ALA A 176 -6.18 -8.28 10.31
N LEU A 177 -6.18 -7.47 11.37
CA LEU A 177 -5.54 -7.80 12.66
C LEU A 177 -6.30 -8.89 13.43
N HIS A 178 -7.62 -8.99 13.23
CA HIS A 178 -8.49 -9.96 13.89
C HIS A 178 -9.47 -10.57 12.87
N PRO A 179 -8.96 -11.32 11.88
CA PRO A 179 -9.76 -11.72 10.72
C PRO A 179 -10.90 -12.67 11.09
N PRO A 180 -12.08 -12.51 10.46
CA PRO A 180 -13.13 -13.51 10.50
C PRO A 180 -12.62 -14.86 10.01
N ARG A 181 -12.94 -15.93 10.74
CA ARG A 181 -12.51 -17.29 10.42
C ARG A 181 -13.54 -18.05 9.58
N PRO A 182 -13.11 -18.96 8.69
CA PRO A 182 -11.73 -19.31 8.32
C PRO A 182 -11.01 -18.17 7.61
N SER A 183 -9.70 -18.05 7.84
CA SER A 183 -8.86 -16.97 7.36
C SER A 183 -7.56 -17.48 6.72
N LEU A 184 -7.12 -16.81 5.64
CA LEU A 184 -5.92 -17.13 4.89
C LEU A 184 -5.06 -15.88 4.69
N ALA A 185 -3.77 -15.96 5.00
CA ALA A 185 -2.79 -14.95 4.59
C ALA A 185 -1.92 -15.51 3.47
N ILE A 186 -1.74 -14.74 2.39
CA ILE A 186 -0.83 -15.06 1.29
C ILE A 186 0.30 -14.03 1.33
N VAL A 187 1.53 -14.49 1.57
CA VAL A 187 2.70 -13.63 1.76
C VAL A 187 3.78 -13.97 0.75
N GLY A 188 4.04 -13.04 -0.14
CA GLY A 188 5.14 -13.09 -1.10
C GLY A 188 6.18 -12.01 -0.86
N GLY A 189 7.26 -12.07 -1.60
CA GLY A 189 8.31 -11.07 -1.55
C GLY A 189 9.68 -11.62 -1.92
N ALA A 190 10.65 -10.70 -1.97
CA ALA A 190 12.00 -11.00 -2.46
C ALA A 190 13.00 -11.40 -1.37
N LYS A 191 12.71 -11.07 -0.08
CA LYS A 191 13.61 -11.33 1.06
C LYS A 191 12.80 -11.78 2.28
N PHE A 192 13.13 -12.94 2.82
CA PHE A 192 12.46 -13.51 4.00
C PHE A 192 12.61 -12.60 5.23
N GLU A 193 13.81 -12.10 5.50
CA GLU A 193 14.08 -11.30 6.70
C GLU A 193 13.16 -10.08 6.84
N THR A 194 12.74 -9.52 5.72
CA THR A 194 11.83 -8.36 5.73
C THR A 194 10.38 -8.73 6.01
N LYS A 195 10.04 -10.02 5.87
CA LYS A 195 8.68 -10.56 6.03
C LYS A 195 8.54 -11.52 7.21
N ASP A 196 9.64 -12.00 7.79
CA ASP A 196 9.61 -12.91 8.95
C ASP A 196 8.72 -12.40 10.09
N PRO A 197 8.82 -11.12 10.52
CA PRO A 197 7.95 -10.63 11.60
C PRO A 197 6.46 -10.73 11.28
N ILE A 198 6.05 -10.41 10.04
CA ILE A 198 4.64 -10.48 9.65
C ILE A 198 4.17 -11.93 9.45
N ILE A 199 5.03 -12.81 8.93
CA ILE A 199 4.72 -14.25 8.79
C ILE A 199 4.46 -14.85 10.17
N ARG A 200 5.32 -14.57 11.16
CA ARG A 200 5.15 -15.04 12.55
C ARG A 200 3.86 -14.50 13.15
N SER A 201 3.60 -13.21 13.03
CA SER A 201 2.36 -12.61 13.52
C SER A 201 1.12 -13.25 12.86
N PHE A 202 1.16 -13.49 11.55
CA PHE A 202 0.05 -14.14 10.85
C PHE A 202 -0.14 -15.60 11.27
N LEU A 203 0.94 -16.35 11.55
CA LEU A 203 0.84 -17.72 12.06
C LEU A 203 0.16 -17.83 13.44
N GLU A 204 0.15 -16.73 14.21
CA GLU A 204 -0.56 -16.66 15.49
C GLU A 204 -2.05 -16.31 15.32
N VAL A 205 -2.39 -15.57 14.25
CA VAL A 205 -3.69 -14.93 14.09
C VAL A 205 -4.57 -15.61 13.03
N TYR A 206 -3.99 -16.03 11.90
CA TYR A 206 -4.70 -16.64 10.77
C TYR A 206 -4.77 -18.17 10.91
N ASP A 207 -5.82 -18.77 10.35
CA ASP A 207 -5.91 -20.25 10.32
C ASP A 207 -4.87 -20.86 9.40
N HIS A 208 -4.51 -20.17 8.30
CA HIS A 208 -3.48 -20.59 7.37
C HIS A 208 -2.68 -19.42 6.84
N VAL A 209 -1.38 -19.63 6.64
CA VAL A 209 -0.44 -18.69 6.01
C VAL A 209 0.24 -19.38 4.85
N CYS A 210 0.06 -18.87 3.64
CA CYS A 210 0.75 -19.37 2.46
C CYS A 210 1.91 -18.44 2.11
N VAL A 211 3.11 -18.99 1.97
CA VAL A 211 4.28 -18.26 1.48
C VAL A 211 4.50 -18.55 -0.01
N VAL A 212 4.75 -17.47 -0.78
CA VAL A 212 4.92 -17.51 -2.23
C VAL A 212 6.12 -16.66 -2.66
N GLY A 213 6.47 -16.66 -3.95
CA GLY A 213 7.61 -15.90 -4.46
C GLY A 213 8.95 -16.37 -3.88
N ALA A 214 9.96 -15.48 -3.83
CA ALA A 214 11.28 -15.88 -3.35
C ALA A 214 11.31 -16.26 -1.86
N ILE A 215 10.36 -15.78 -1.06
CA ILE A 215 10.20 -16.20 0.36
C ILE A 215 9.92 -17.69 0.47
N ALA A 216 9.17 -18.25 -0.48
CA ALA A 216 8.90 -19.69 -0.51
C ALA A 216 10.17 -20.50 -0.74
N ASN A 217 11.15 -19.99 -1.50
CA ASN A 217 12.44 -20.65 -1.70
C ASN A 217 13.20 -20.81 -0.38
N ASP A 218 13.12 -19.81 0.50
CA ASP A 218 13.74 -19.88 1.83
C ASP A 218 13.13 -20.98 2.68
N CYS A 219 11.80 -21.12 2.67
CA CYS A 219 11.08 -22.17 3.38
C CYS A 219 11.34 -23.55 2.77
N LEU A 220 11.37 -23.67 1.43
CA LEU A 220 11.73 -24.92 0.75
C LEU A 220 13.14 -25.37 1.13
N LYS A 221 14.11 -24.46 1.09
CA LYS A 221 15.50 -24.72 1.50
C LYS A 221 15.58 -25.10 2.98
N GLY A 222 14.83 -24.41 3.85
CA GLY A 222 14.74 -24.71 5.28
C GLY A 222 14.20 -26.12 5.57
N LYS A 223 13.34 -26.65 4.69
CA LYS A 223 12.85 -28.04 4.73
C LYS A 223 13.79 -29.05 4.05
N GLY A 224 14.95 -28.60 3.56
CA GLY A 224 15.95 -29.47 2.93
C GLY A 224 15.74 -29.73 1.44
N PHE A 225 14.81 -29.03 0.78
CA PHE A 225 14.64 -29.14 -0.67
C PHE A 225 15.71 -28.33 -1.42
N PRO A 226 16.18 -28.81 -2.59
CA PRO A 226 17.04 -28.05 -3.43
C PRO A 226 16.29 -26.83 -4.03
N VAL A 227 16.98 -25.72 -4.19
CA VAL A 227 16.43 -24.49 -4.77
C VAL A 227 17.25 -23.99 -5.96
N GLY A 228 18.27 -24.74 -6.39
CA GLY A 228 19.13 -24.42 -7.52
C GLY A 228 19.79 -23.05 -7.37
N ARG A 229 19.73 -22.23 -8.45
CA ARG A 229 20.22 -20.84 -8.48
C ARG A 229 19.15 -19.81 -8.11
N SER A 230 18.05 -20.25 -7.49
CA SER A 230 16.97 -19.35 -7.07
C SER A 230 17.44 -18.38 -6.01
N ARG A 231 16.79 -17.21 -5.98
CA ARG A 231 17.04 -16.23 -4.92
C ARG A 231 16.63 -16.79 -3.57
N VAL A 232 17.52 -16.68 -2.62
CA VAL A 232 17.30 -16.98 -1.20
C VAL A 232 17.87 -15.84 -0.36
N SER A 233 17.37 -15.72 0.85
CA SER A 233 17.84 -14.76 1.84
C SER A 233 19.17 -15.18 2.46
N GLU A 234 19.91 -14.24 3.05
CA GLU A 234 21.18 -14.53 3.74
C GLU A 234 20.96 -15.38 4.99
N HIS A 235 19.84 -15.14 5.69
CA HIS A 235 19.44 -15.87 6.87
C HIS A 235 18.28 -16.81 6.54
N ALA A 236 18.45 -18.09 6.85
CA ALA A 236 17.40 -19.09 6.70
C ALA A 236 16.26 -18.81 7.69
N PRO A 237 15.00 -19.13 7.32
CA PRO A 237 13.89 -19.14 8.26
C PRO A 237 14.17 -20.05 9.44
N ALA A 238 13.73 -19.66 10.63
CA ALA A 238 13.82 -20.56 11.78
C ALA A 238 13.00 -21.84 11.52
N ARG A 239 13.54 -22.97 11.98
CA ARG A 239 12.92 -24.29 11.77
C ARG A 239 11.46 -24.33 12.23
N GLU A 240 11.17 -23.72 13.37
CA GLU A 240 9.83 -23.60 13.94
C GLU A 240 8.81 -22.94 13.00
N VAL A 241 9.24 -21.97 12.17
CA VAL A 241 8.38 -21.34 11.16
C VAL A 241 8.11 -22.32 10.02
N CYS A 242 9.18 -22.95 9.48
CA CYS A 242 9.05 -23.89 8.36
C CYS A 242 8.26 -25.15 8.71
N GLU A 243 8.27 -25.60 9.98
CA GLU A 243 7.56 -26.78 10.47
C GLU A 243 6.17 -26.46 11.04
N ASN A 244 5.77 -25.20 11.07
CA ASN A 244 4.46 -24.80 11.58
C ASN A 244 3.34 -25.44 10.74
N PRO A 245 2.36 -26.15 11.35
CA PRO A 245 1.29 -26.84 10.62
C PRO A 245 0.32 -25.90 9.89
N HIS A 246 0.28 -24.62 10.27
CA HIS A 246 -0.52 -23.61 9.62
C HIS A 246 0.19 -22.95 8.43
N LEU A 247 1.50 -23.24 8.23
CA LEU A 247 2.26 -22.72 7.10
C LEU A 247 2.09 -23.60 5.86
N ILE A 248 1.57 -23.02 4.80
CA ILE A 248 1.47 -23.65 3.48
C ILE A 248 2.67 -23.19 2.65
N ILE A 249 3.47 -24.13 2.16
CA ILE A 249 4.55 -23.88 1.21
C ILE A 249 4.17 -24.49 -0.15
N PRO A 250 4.77 -24.05 -1.25
CA PRO A 250 4.49 -24.61 -2.58
C PRO A 250 4.72 -26.11 -2.64
N THR A 251 3.74 -26.84 -3.19
CA THR A 251 3.82 -28.29 -3.43
C THR A 251 4.44 -28.61 -4.79
N ASP A 252 4.48 -27.62 -5.68
CA ASP A 252 5.18 -27.62 -6.96
C ASP A 252 5.58 -26.17 -7.31
N VAL A 253 6.53 -26.03 -8.20
CA VAL A 253 7.11 -24.75 -8.61
C VAL A 253 7.36 -24.73 -10.13
N THR A 254 7.36 -23.54 -10.70
CA THR A 254 7.86 -23.31 -12.05
C THR A 254 9.33 -22.95 -11.97
N ALA A 255 10.17 -23.75 -12.61
CA ALA A 255 11.62 -23.57 -12.63
C ALA A 255 12.10 -23.24 -14.05
N GLU A 256 12.85 -22.14 -14.17
CA GLU A 256 13.49 -21.68 -15.40
C GLU A 256 14.93 -22.19 -15.46
N ARG A 257 15.33 -22.79 -16.59
CA ARG A 257 16.71 -23.16 -16.89
C ARG A 257 17.50 -22.00 -17.50
N SER A 258 18.81 -22.20 -17.68
CA SER A 258 19.70 -21.21 -18.32
C SER A 258 19.28 -20.88 -19.76
N ASP A 259 18.64 -21.79 -20.47
CA ASP A 259 18.12 -21.61 -21.83
C ASP A 259 16.77 -20.87 -21.88
N LYS A 260 16.31 -20.38 -20.73
CA LYS A 260 15.02 -19.67 -20.56
C LYS A 260 13.78 -20.54 -20.74
N GLN A 261 13.92 -21.88 -20.85
CA GLN A 261 12.77 -22.77 -20.82
C GLN A 261 12.33 -22.98 -19.37
N ALA A 262 11.02 -22.84 -19.13
CA ALA A 262 10.41 -23.02 -17.80
C ALA A 262 9.58 -24.30 -17.75
N PHE A 263 9.72 -25.06 -16.66
CA PHE A 263 9.05 -26.34 -16.41
C PHE A 263 8.46 -26.38 -15.02
N VAL A 264 7.27 -26.98 -14.90
CA VAL A 264 6.70 -27.32 -13.59
C VAL A 264 7.43 -28.52 -13.02
N LYS A 265 7.88 -28.40 -11.77
CA LYS A 265 8.65 -29.43 -11.05
C LYS A 265 8.16 -29.55 -9.61
N LYS A 266 8.34 -30.73 -9.03
CA LYS A 266 8.27 -30.87 -7.57
C LYS A 266 9.53 -30.27 -6.92
N PRO A 267 9.44 -29.75 -5.69
CA PRO A 267 10.60 -29.13 -5.02
C PRO A 267 11.84 -30.05 -4.94
N GLN A 268 11.65 -31.35 -4.73
CA GLN A 268 12.74 -32.32 -4.70
C GLN A 268 13.45 -32.56 -6.04
N ASP A 269 12.81 -32.18 -7.17
CA ASP A 269 13.31 -32.40 -8.52
C ASP A 269 14.04 -31.17 -9.10
N ILE A 270 14.25 -30.15 -8.29
CA ILE A 270 14.97 -28.93 -8.68
C ILE A 270 16.46 -29.26 -8.85
N LEU A 271 16.99 -28.90 -10.01
CA LEU A 271 18.39 -29.10 -10.39
C LEU A 271 19.25 -27.89 -10.01
N PRO A 272 20.58 -28.03 -9.91
CA PRO A 272 21.46 -26.92 -9.57
C PRO A 272 21.36 -25.70 -10.50
N ASP A 273 21.03 -25.94 -11.78
CA ASP A 273 20.89 -24.89 -12.80
C ASP A 273 19.47 -24.30 -12.92
N ASP A 274 18.53 -24.81 -12.17
CA ASP A 274 17.15 -24.30 -12.15
C ASP A 274 17.04 -23.03 -11.32
N LYS A 275 16.22 -22.07 -11.79
CA LYS A 275 15.77 -20.88 -11.05
C LYS A 275 14.27 -20.99 -10.84
N ILE A 276 13.82 -21.10 -9.60
CA ILE A 276 12.38 -21.04 -9.29
C ILE A 276 11.89 -19.61 -9.58
N VAL A 277 10.89 -19.49 -10.44
CA VAL A 277 10.38 -18.22 -10.96
C VAL A 277 8.92 -17.98 -10.61
N ASP A 278 8.17 -19.03 -10.28
CA ASP A 278 6.77 -18.98 -9.81
C ASP A 278 6.43 -20.27 -9.04
N ILE A 279 5.27 -20.32 -8.42
CA ILE A 279 4.66 -21.55 -7.92
C ILE A 279 4.21 -22.43 -9.09
N GLY A 280 3.57 -23.58 -8.82
CA GLY A 280 3.00 -24.45 -9.85
C GLY A 280 1.48 -24.63 -9.70
N PRO A 281 0.87 -25.39 -10.64
CA PRO A 281 -0.59 -25.61 -10.69
C PRO A 281 -1.10 -26.42 -9.49
N ASP A 282 -0.31 -27.37 -8.97
CA ASP A 282 -0.72 -28.18 -7.82
C ASP A 282 -0.74 -27.33 -6.53
N THR A 283 0.13 -26.31 -6.45
CA THR A 283 0.10 -25.31 -5.38
C THR A 283 -1.19 -24.50 -5.43
N VAL A 284 -1.62 -24.04 -6.60
CA VAL A 284 -2.90 -23.35 -6.78
C VAL A 284 -4.06 -24.27 -6.39
N ALA A 285 -4.03 -25.52 -6.84
CA ALA A 285 -5.06 -26.52 -6.48
C ALA A 285 -5.11 -26.77 -4.97
N THR A 286 -3.95 -26.77 -4.29
CA THR A 286 -3.86 -26.88 -2.84
C THR A 286 -4.49 -25.66 -2.15
N LEU A 287 -4.34 -24.46 -2.69
CA LEU A 287 -4.90 -23.23 -2.11
C LEU A 287 -6.40 -23.06 -2.38
N ALA A 288 -6.91 -23.65 -3.45
CA ALA A 288 -8.30 -23.48 -3.86
C ALA A 288 -9.34 -23.78 -2.76
N PRO A 289 -9.27 -24.90 -1.99
CA PRO A 289 -10.20 -25.16 -0.90
C PRO A 289 -10.10 -24.12 0.22
N TYR A 290 -8.90 -23.68 0.60
CA TYR A 290 -8.74 -22.65 1.62
C TYR A 290 -9.37 -21.32 1.21
N ILE A 291 -9.19 -20.91 -0.07
CA ILE A 291 -9.83 -19.70 -0.61
C ILE A 291 -11.36 -19.88 -0.68
N ALA A 292 -11.83 -21.07 -1.05
CA ALA A 292 -13.27 -21.36 -1.17
C ALA A 292 -14.00 -21.27 0.18
N GLU A 293 -13.36 -21.65 1.28
CA GLU A 293 -13.92 -21.64 2.63
C GLU A 293 -13.65 -20.33 3.37
N ALA A 294 -12.63 -19.55 2.96
CA ALA A 294 -12.22 -18.35 3.64
C ALA A 294 -13.36 -17.32 3.77
N LYS A 295 -13.44 -16.68 4.91
CA LYS A 295 -14.21 -15.44 5.15
C LYS A 295 -13.32 -14.21 5.03
N PHE A 296 -12.02 -14.38 5.26
CA PHE A 296 -11.04 -13.30 5.17
C PHE A 296 -9.75 -13.76 4.49
N VAL A 297 -9.28 -12.97 3.53
CA VAL A 297 -7.98 -13.17 2.87
C VAL A 297 -7.16 -11.89 2.96
N THR A 298 -5.91 -11.99 3.43
CA THR A 298 -4.90 -10.93 3.26
C THR A 298 -3.86 -11.39 2.25
N TRP A 299 -3.58 -10.58 1.25
CA TRP A 299 -2.59 -10.90 0.22
C TRP A 299 -1.56 -9.80 0.04
N ASN A 300 -0.27 -10.15 0.18
CA ASN A 300 0.85 -9.22 -0.02
C ASN A 300 2.02 -9.94 -0.70
N GLY A 301 2.30 -9.61 -1.94
CA GLY A 301 3.36 -10.18 -2.80
C GLY A 301 2.81 -11.11 -3.89
N PRO A 302 3.26 -10.93 -5.16
CA PRO A 302 2.93 -11.84 -6.26
C PRO A 302 3.55 -13.22 -6.04
N THR A 303 3.05 -14.24 -6.76
CA THR A 303 3.54 -15.61 -6.64
C THR A 303 4.83 -15.86 -7.39
N GLY A 304 5.05 -15.12 -8.47
CA GLY A 304 6.19 -15.26 -9.37
C GLY A 304 6.89 -13.94 -9.65
N ILE A 305 7.92 -14.01 -10.49
CA ILE A 305 8.70 -12.86 -10.98
C ILE A 305 7.90 -12.24 -12.14
N PHE A 306 6.88 -11.45 -11.79
CA PHE A 306 5.94 -10.89 -12.76
C PHE A 306 6.62 -9.96 -13.78
N GLU A 307 7.70 -9.27 -13.39
CA GLU A 307 8.50 -8.42 -14.27
C GLU A 307 9.19 -9.21 -15.40
N GLU A 308 9.40 -10.52 -15.21
CA GLU A 308 9.92 -11.46 -16.22
C GLU A 308 8.78 -12.24 -16.94
N GLY A 309 7.51 -11.86 -16.71
CA GLY A 309 6.33 -12.45 -17.35
C GLY A 309 5.75 -13.66 -16.60
N TYR A 310 6.26 -14.02 -15.42
CA TYR A 310 5.72 -15.11 -14.59
C TYR A 310 4.56 -14.62 -13.72
N ILE A 311 3.39 -14.47 -14.34
CA ILE A 311 2.18 -13.92 -13.74
C ILE A 311 1.04 -14.94 -13.64
N SER A 312 1.16 -16.08 -14.32
CA SER A 312 0.05 -17.02 -14.54
C SER A 312 -0.60 -17.50 -13.25
N TYR A 313 0.17 -17.81 -12.23
CA TYR A 313 -0.39 -18.32 -10.97
C TYR A 313 -0.83 -17.21 -10.01
N THR A 314 -0.26 -16.01 -10.12
CA THR A 314 -0.83 -14.80 -9.50
C THR A 314 -2.25 -14.57 -10.05
N SER A 315 -2.43 -14.64 -11.37
CA SER A 315 -3.73 -14.50 -12.02
C SER A 315 -4.70 -15.63 -11.61
N ALA A 316 -4.24 -16.88 -11.56
CA ALA A 316 -5.06 -18.02 -11.15
C ALA A 316 -5.60 -17.89 -9.73
N ILE A 317 -4.77 -17.45 -8.76
CA ILE A 317 -5.20 -17.17 -7.38
C ILE A 317 -6.19 -15.99 -7.37
N ALA A 318 -5.92 -14.93 -8.13
CA ALA A 318 -6.81 -13.79 -8.25
C ALA A 318 -8.20 -14.19 -8.80
N GLU A 319 -8.25 -15.08 -9.79
CA GLU A 319 -9.53 -15.62 -10.31
C GLU A 319 -10.32 -16.41 -9.25
N LEU A 320 -9.63 -17.20 -8.40
CA LEU A 320 -10.28 -17.93 -7.30
C LEU A 320 -10.88 -16.95 -6.29
N ILE A 321 -10.12 -15.91 -5.92
CA ILE A 321 -10.57 -14.84 -5.00
C ILE A 321 -11.76 -14.10 -5.63
N ALA A 322 -11.64 -13.66 -6.89
CA ALA A 322 -12.70 -12.93 -7.57
C ALA A 322 -14.02 -13.71 -7.62
N LYS A 323 -13.97 -15.00 -8.00
CA LYS A 323 -15.14 -15.89 -7.99
C LYS A 323 -15.78 -16.01 -6.59
N ARG A 324 -14.95 -15.95 -5.53
CA ARG A 324 -15.43 -16.07 -4.15
C ARG A 324 -16.00 -14.75 -3.63
N VAL A 325 -15.36 -13.61 -3.97
CA VAL A 325 -15.88 -12.26 -3.67
C VAL A 325 -17.24 -12.03 -4.36
N GLU A 326 -17.35 -12.41 -5.64
CA GLU A 326 -18.60 -12.28 -6.42
C GLU A 326 -19.77 -13.09 -5.81
N LYS A 327 -19.49 -14.27 -5.25
CA LYS A 327 -20.48 -15.08 -4.52
C LYS A 327 -20.86 -14.50 -3.15
N GLY A 328 -20.13 -13.53 -2.67
CA GLY A 328 -20.28 -12.93 -1.35
C GLY A 328 -19.67 -13.79 -0.21
N GLY A 329 -19.46 -13.14 0.94
CA GLY A 329 -18.97 -13.78 2.16
C GLY A 329 -17.45 -13.98 2.24
N LEU A 330 -16.68 -13.44 1.29
CA LEU A 330 -15.24 -13.27 1.40
C LEU A 330 -14.91 -11.77 1.46
N HIS A 331 -14.17 -11.39 2.48
CA HIS A 331 -13.51 -10.09 2.54
C HIS A 331 -12.02 -10.28 2.22
N CYS A 332 -11.51 -9.52 1.27
CA CYS A 332 -10.12 -9.63 0.83
C CYS A 332 -9.42 -8.28 0.91
N VAL A 333 -8.25 -8.25 1.56
CA VAL A 333 -7.37 -7.07 1.66
C VAL A 333 -6.07 -7.38 0.93
N ILE A 334 -5.78 -6.60 -0.10
CA ILE A 334 -4.61 -6.77 -0.97
C ILE A 334 -3.70 -5.57 -0.81
N GLY A 335 -2.41 -5.81 -0.61
CA GLY A 335 -1.42 -4.73 -0.50
C GLY A 335 -0.06 -5.08 -1.08
N GLY A 336 0.76 -4.04 -1.21
CA GLY A 336 2.08 -4.13 -1.84
C GLY A 336 2.06 -3.71 -3.31
N GLY A 337 2.98 -2.80 -3.66
CA GLY A 337 3.04 -2.24 -5.02
C GLY A 337 3.19 -3.31 -6.10
N ASP A 338 4.08 -4.29 -5.88
CA ASP A 338 4.32 -5.39 -6.82
C ASP A 338 3.08 -6.27 -6.99
N THR A 339 2.34 -6.55 -5.89
CA THR A 339 1.08 -7.30 -5.96
C THR A 339 0.05 -6.57 -6.81
N ILE A 340 -0.14 -5.28 -6.54
CA ILE A 340 -1.10 -4.44 -7.27
C ILE A 340 -0.72 -4.35 -8.75
N SER A 341 0.57 -4.19 -9.06
CA SER A 341 1.06 -4.15 -10.44
C SER A 341 0.79 -5.47 -11.16
N ALA A 342 1.14 -6.60 -10.54
CA ALA A 342 0.88 -7.93 -11.11
C ALA A 342 -0.62 -8.18 -11.32
N LEU A 343 -1.47 -7.76 -10.39
CA LEU A 343 -2.93 -7.93 -10.51
C LEU A 343 -3.54 -7.04 -11.60
N LYS A 344 -3.01 -5.84 -11.84
CA LYS A 344 -3.41 -5.00 -12.97
C LYS A 344 -3.13 -5.68 -14.32
N GLU A 345 -1.98 -6.35 -14.45
CA GLU A 345 -1.64 -7.11 -15.64
C GLU A 345 -2.54 -8.34 -15.86
N SER A 346 -3.13 -8.91 -14.79
CA SER A 346 -4.08 -10.01 -14.92
C SER A 346 -5.39 -9.62 -15.61
N GLY A 347 -5.69 -8.30 -15.70
CA GLY A 347 -6.92 -7.78 -16.30
C GLY A 347 -8.18 -7.99 -15.47
N ILE A 348 -8.08 -8.50 -14.25
CA ILE A 348 -9.21 -8.65 -13.33
C ILE A 348 -9.51 -7.28 -12.69
N PRO A 349 -10.76 -6.77 -12.78
CA PRO A 349 -11.15 -5.51 -12.15
C PRO A 349 -10.92 -5.50 -10.64
N GLU A 350 -10.37 -4.39 -10.11
CA GLU A 350 -10.04 -4.25 -8.68
C GLU A 350 -11.25 -4.51 -7.77
N GLU A 351 -12.43 -4.02 -8.16
CA GLU A 351 -13.69 -4.18 -7.42
C GLU A 351 -14.14 -5.64 -7.26
N LYS A 352 -13.61 -6.56 -8.07
CA LYS A 352 -13.85 -8.00 -7.95
C LYS A 352 -12.91 -8.70 -7.00
N LEU A 353 -11.84 -8.04 -6.55
CA LEU A 353 -10.81 -8.63 -5.72
C LEU A 353 -10.89 -8.18 -4.25
N GLY A 354 -11.62 -7.11 -3.95
CA GLY A 354 -11.76 -6.57 -2.61
C GLY A 354 -11.06 -5.23 -2.40
N PHE A 355 -10.51 -5.00 -1.22
CA PHE A 355 -9.86 -3.74 -0.87
C PHE A 355 -8.39 -3.72 -1.25
N PHE A 356 -7.98 -2.72 -2.01
CA PHE A 356 -6.58 -2.48 -2.40
C PHE A 356 -5.98 -1.41 -1.50
N SER A 357 -5.08 -1.83 -0.61
CA SER A 357 -4.35 -0.92 0.27
C SER A 357 -3.30 -0.14 -0.50
N THR A 358 -3.30 1.17 -0.31
CA THR A 358 -2.22 2.05 -0.80
C THR A 358 -0.98 2.00 0.07
N GLY A 359 -1.08 1.34 1.24
CA GLY A 359 -0.14 1.43 2.36
C GLY A 359 1.25 0.88 2.10
N GLY A 360 1.39 -0.18 1.28
CA GLY A 360 2.67 -0.82 1.07
C GLY A 360 3.39 -1.17 2.38
N GLY A 361 4.50 -0.48 2.69
CA GLY A 361 5.23 -0.65 3.94
C GLY A 361 4.43 -0.26 5.18
N ALA A 362 3.62 0.80 5.10
CA ALA A 362 2.77 1.23 6.21
C ALA A 362 1.70 0.19 6.57
N MET A 363 1.14 -0.50 5.56
CA MET A 363 0.21 -1.61 5.78
C MET A 363 0.86 -2.71 6.63
N LEU A 364 2.06 -3.17 6.25
CA LEU A 364 2.75 -4.23 6.99
C LEU A 364 3.12 -3.78 8.41
N GLU A 365 3.54 -2.53 8.57
CA GLU A 365 3.86 -1.99 9.89
C GLU A 365 2.61 -1.84 10.77
N PHE A 366 1.47 -1.45 10.19
CA PHE A 366 0.19 -1.42 10.90
C PHE A 366 -0.25 -2.81 11.35
N LEU A 367 -0.14 -3.81 10.46
CA LEU A 367 -0.47 -5.20 10.79
C LEU A 367 0.46 -5.82 11.85
N LEU A 368 1.66 -5.28 12.04
CA LEU A 368 2.57 -5.69 13.11
C LEU A 368 2.32 -4.97 14.43
N LYS A 369 2.01 -3.67 14.38
CA LYS A 369 1.98 -2.80 15.57
C LYS A 369 0.56 -2.45 16.04
N GLY A 370 -0.46 -2.65 15.20
CA GLY A 370 -1.84 -2.22 15.46
C GLY A 370 -2.08 -0.73 15.38
N ASN A 371 -1.03 0.08 15.23
CA ASN A 371 -1.13 1.54 15.13
C ASN A 371 0.11 2.14 14.43
N LEU A 372 -0.01 3.37 13.96
CA LEU A 372 1.07 4.12 13.32
C LEU A 372 1.16 5.55 13.88
N PRO A 373 2.36 6.19 13.84
CA PRO A 373 2.55 7.55 14.35
C PRO A 373 1.54 8.58 13.80
N GLY A 374 1.28 8.54 12.48
CA GLY A 374 0.34 9.46 11.84
C GLY A 374 -1.12 9.23 12.22
N ILE A 375 -1.49 8.02 12.66
CA ILE A 375 -2.82 7.71 13.18
C ILE A 375 -2.92 8.18 14.63
N SER A 376 -1.91 7.88 15.45
CA SER A 376 -1.82 8.33 16.84
C SER A 376 -1.89 9.85 16.96
N ALA A 377 -1.31 10.59 15.99
CA ALA A 377 -1.31 12.05 15.98
C ALA A 377 -2.70 12.65 15.73
N LEU A 378 -3.66 11.89 15.23
CA LEU A 378 -5.04 12.35 15.01
C LEU A 378 -5.95 12.22 16.26
N GLY A 379 -5.49 11.62 17.34
CA GLY A 379 -6.23 11.43 18.59
C GLY A 379 -7.07 10.16 18.62
#